data_b7d93cfb0188f6c3ade385a8e97c9d27
#
_entry.id   b7d93cfb0188f6c3ade385a8e97c9d27
#
_cell.length_a   1.000
_cell.length_b   1.000
_cell.length_c   1.000
_cell.angle_alpha   90.00
_cell.angle_beta   90.00
_cell.angle_gamma   90.00
#
_symmetry.space_group_name_H-M   'P 1'
#
loop_
_entity.id
_entity.type
_entity.pdbx_description
1 polymer ?
#
loop_
_entity_poly.entity_id
_entity_poly.type
_entity_poly.pdbx_seq_one_letter_code
_entity_poly.pdbx_strand_id
1 'polypeptide(L)'
;MRIRVAGWSAWSPGIEDEPAWRAGSADPHELATSGAPDVKFVPAMLRRRCDALGRMMLHVAHETCPEAELARVPTVFASRHGSFESRVSMLVNLARGEAVSPARFSHSV
;
A
#
# COMPACT_ATOMS: atom_id res chain seq x y z
N MET A 1 1.76 21.75 21.96
CA MET A 1 1.88 20.29 21.72
C MET A 1 3.18 20.06 20.99
N ARG A 2 4.02 19.15 21.47
CA ARG A 2 5.27 18.77 20.78
C ARG A 2 5.11 17.35 20.23
N ILE A 3 5.33 17.16 18.94
CA ILE A 3 5.31 15.86 18.28
C ILE A 3 6.74 15.52 17.89
N ARG A 4 7.16 14.30 18.15
CA ARG A 4 8.45 13.76 17.72
C ARG A 4 8.21 12.70 16.66
N VAL A 5 8.85 12.85 15.50
CA VAL A 5 8.91 11.79 14.50
C VAL A 5 10.05 10.85 14.87
N ALA A 6 9.74 9.62 15.22
CA ALA A 6 10.72 8.62 15.63
C ALA A 6 11.33 7.87 14.44
N GLY A 7 10.60 7.75 13.35
CA GLY A 7 11.04 7.11 12.11
C GLY A 7 10.11 7.43 10.97
N TRP A 8 10.56 7.12 9.76
CA TRP A 8 9.75 7.22 8.55
C TRP A 8 10.20 6.18 7.54
N SER A 9 9.31 5.80 6.67
CA SER A 9 9.59 4.96 5.51
C SER A 9 8.70 5.40 4.36
N ALA A 10 9.16 5.21 3.13
CA ALA A 10 8.40 5.49 1.94
C ALA A 10 8.72 4.45 0.87
N TRP A 11 7.72 4.13 0.06
CA TRP A 11 7.86 3.23 -1.06
C TRP A 11 7.03 3.72 -2.25
N SER A 12 7.61 3.64 -3.42
CA SER A 12 6.96 3.89 -4.70
C SER A 12 7.59 2.98 -5.75
N PRO A 13 6.86 2.55 -6.79
CA PRO A 13 7.50 1.87 -7.91
C PRO A 13 8.67 2.69 -8.45
N GLY A 14 9.87 2.09 -8.49
CA GLY A 14 11.10 2.76 -8.93
C GLY A 14 11.86 3.54 -7.87
N ILE A 15 11.28 3.81 -6.70
CA ILE A 15 11.96 4.41 -5.54
C ILE A 15 11.61 3.57 -4.31
N GLU A 16 12.38 2.52 -4.06
CA GLU A 16 11.97 1.45 -3.16
C GLU A 16 12.65 1.49 -1.79
N ASP A 17 13.66 2.32 -1.60
CA ASP A 17 14.41 2.42 -0.38
C ASP A 17 14.68 3.86 0.09
N GLU A 18 15.06 4.01 1.36
CA GLU A 18 15.33 5.32 1.96
C GLU A 18 16.49 6.07 1.28
N PRO A 19 17.61 5.47 0.88
CA PRO A 19 18.66 6.16 0.14
C PRO A 19 18.16 6.78 -1.17
N ALA A 20 17.34 6.07 -1.94
CA ALA A 20 16.75 6.57 -3.17
C ALA A 20 15.80 7.76 -2.92
N TRP A 21 14.99 7.69 -1.86
CA TRP A 21 14.13 8.80 -1.44
C TRP A 21 14.92 10.02 -0.98
N ARG A 22 16.03 9.84 -0.25
CA ARG A 22 16.90 10.93 0.20
C ARG A 22 17.67 11.59 -0.95
N ALA A 23 18.01 10.84 -1.97
CA ALA A 23 18.69 11.36 -3.15
C ALA A 23 17.82 12.36 -3.94
N GLY A 24 16.51 12.28 -3.82
CA GLY A 24 15.57 13.27 -4.34
C GLY A 24 15.57 13.46 -5.86
N SER A 25 16.17 12.55 -6.61
CA SER A 25 16.53 12.75 -8.01
C SER A 25 15.65 12.02 -9.02
N ALA A 26 14.52 11.45 -8.59
CA ALA A 26 13.67 10.79 -9.56
C ALA A 26 12.94 11.84 -10.41
N ASP A 27 13.28 11.90 -11.67
CA ASP A 27 12.41 12.55 -12.65
C ASP A 27 11.05 11.86 -12.59
N PRO A 28 9.93 12.59 -12.38
CA PRO A 28 8.59 12.03 -12.38
C PRO A 28 8.27 11.19 -13.63
N HIS A 29 8.94 11.44 -14.72
CA HIS A 29 8.81 10.68 -15.97
C HIS A 29 9.58 9.35 -15.98
N GLU A 30 10.52 9.16 -15.07
CA GLU A 30 11.31 7.93 -14.94
C GLU A 30 10.74 6.97 -13.90
N LEU A 31 9.72 7.40 -13.14
CA LEU A 31 9.09 6.55 -12.15
C LEU A 31 8.33 5.40 -12.82
N ALA A 32 8.55 4.20 -12.34
CA ALA A 32 7.75 3.06 -12.75
C ALA A 32 6.27 3.31 -12.40
N THR A 33 5.39 3.04 -13.34
CA THR A 33 3.96 3.30 -13.20
C THR A 33 3.21 2.17 -12.51
N SER A 34 3.85 1.04 -12.27
CA SER A 34 3.25 -0.15 -11.66
C SER A 34 4.27 -0.93 -10.84
N GLY A 35 3.78 -1.61 -9.83
CA GLY A 35 4.56 -2.45 -8.94
C GLY A 35 3.96 -2.51 -7.55
N ALA A 36 4.41 -3.46 -6.76
CA ALA A 36 4.10 -3.58 -5.35
C ALA A 36 5.26 -4.23 -4.61
N PRO A 37 5.54 -3.85 -3.36
CA PRO A 37 6.62 -4.44 -2.60
C PRO A 37 6.33 -5.90 -2.27
N ASP A 38 7.40 -6.68 -2.10
CA ASP A 38 7.30 -8.05 -1.63
C ASP A 38 7.15 -8.06 -0.12
N VAL A 39 5.96 -8.42 0.34
CA VAL A 39 5.62 -8.47 1.78
C VAL A 39 5.69 -9.90 2.31
N LYS A 40 6.86 -10.53 2.22
CA LYS A 40 7.07 -11.94 2.63
C LYS A 40 6.80 -12.19 4.12
N PHE A 41 6.93 -11.18 4.97
CA PHE A 41 6.60 -11.24 6.38
C PHE A 41 5.09 -11.45 6.63
N VAL A 42 4.24 -11.14 5.66
CA VAL A 42 2.79 -11.39 5.74
C VAL A 42 2.50 -12.83 5.35
N PRO A 43 1.69 -13.58 6.14
CA PRO A 43 1.27 -14.93 5.80
C PRO A 43 0.71 -15.03 4.37
N ALA A 44 1.08 -16.09 3.65
CA ALA A 44 0.77 -16.23 2.23
C ALA A 44 -0.72 -16.08 1.89
N MET A 45 -1.60 -16.56 2.76
CA MET A 45 -3.05 -16.48 2.57
C MET A 45 -3.54 -15.01 2.62
N LEU A 46 -3.04 -14.22 3.56
CA LEU A 46 -3.36 -12.80 3.67
C LEU A 46 -2.71 -11.99 2.55
N ARG A 47 -1.45 -12.29 2.23
CA ARG A 47 -0.71 -11.64 1.15
C ARG A 47 -1.40 -11.75 -0.21
N ARG A 48 -2.06 -12.88 -0.49
CA ARG A 48 -2.84 -13.08 -1.73
C ARG A 48 -4.09 -12.20 -1.80
N ARG A 49 -4.60 -11.73 -0.67
CA ARG A 49 -5.76 -10.85 -0.58
C ARG A 49 -5.39 -9.37 -0.62
N CYS A 50 -4.12 -9.04 -0.37
CA CYS A 50 -3.64 -7.67 -0.44
C CYS A 50 -3.45 -7.25 -1.90
N ASP A 51 -4.05 -6.14 -2.26
CA ASP A 51 -3.76 -5.42 -3.49
C ASP A 51 -2.43 -4.64 -3.39
N ALA A 52 -2.06 -3.92 -4.43
CA ALA A 52 -0.82 -3.14 -4.46
C ALA A 52 -0.78 -2.11 -3.32
N LEU A 53 -1.88 -1.38 -3.11
CA LEU A 53 -1.96 -0.38 -2.04
C LEU A 53 -1.80 -1.01 -0.65
N GLY A 54 -2.49 -2.11 -0.38
CA GLY A 54 -2.37 -2.85 0.88
C GLY A 54 -0.95 -3.33 1.13
N ARG A 55 -0.25 -3.81 0.10
CA ARG A 55 1.15 -4.21 0.21
C ARG A 55 2.07 -3.03 0.52
N MET A 56 1.87 -1.88 -0.14
CA MET A 56 2.63 -0.66 0.14
C MET A 56 2.45 -0.21 1.59
N MET A 57 1.21 -0.17 2.09
CA MET A 57 0.89 0.22 3.46
C MET A 57 1.56 -0.72 4.49
N LEU A 58 1.46 -2.03 4.27
CA LEU A 58 2.09 -3.03 5.15
C LEU A 58 3.61 -2.93 5.11
N HIS A 59 4.21 -2.73 3.93
CA HIS A 59 5.65 -2.59 3.77
C HIS A 59 6.19 -1.38 4.55
N VAL A 60 5.61 -0.20 4.35
CA VAL A 60 6.09 1.01 5.03
C VAL A 60 5.86 0.95 6.55
N ALA A 61 4.78 0.32 7.00
CA ALA A 61 4.55 0.10 8.42
C ALA A 61 5.63 -0.84 9.03
N HIS A 62 5.96 -1.92 8.35
CA HIS A 62 6.98 -2.88 8.78
C HIS A 62 8.38 -2.25 8.83
N GLU A 63 8.74 -1.45 7.82
CA GLU A 63 10.04 -0.77 7.76
C GLU A 63 10.15 0.37 8.80
N THR A 64 9.04 1.00 9.15
CA THR A 64 9.05 2.15 10.07
C THR A 64 9.07 1.73 11.54
N CYS A 65 8.44 0.61 11.87
CA CYS A 65 8.22 0.19 13.25
C CYS A 65 8.68 -1.26 13.45
N PRO A 66 9.52 -1.55 14.47
CA PRO A 66 9.92 -2.91 14.82
C PRO A 66 8.70 -3.81 15.02
N GLU A 67 8.75 -5.04 14.52
CA GLU A 67 7.64 -6.00 14.57
C GLU A 67 7.08 -6.20 15.99
N ALA A 68 7.96 -6.21 17.01
CA ALA A 68 7.58 -6.34 18.41
C ALA A 68 6.73 -5.16 18.93
N GLU A 69 6.82 -4.01 18.30
CA GLU A 69 6.09 -2.80 18.68
C GLU A 69 4.80 -2.62 17.85
N LEU A 70 4.74 -3.12 16.61
CA LEU A 70 3.59 -2.99 15.71
C LEU A 70 2.27 -3.44 16.35
N ALA A 71 2.29 -4.51 17.13
CA ALA A 71 1.10 -5.01 17.83
C ALA A 71 0.59 -4.10 18.95
N ARG A 72 1.39 -3.13 19.39
CA ARG A 72 1.10 -2.26 20.55
C ARG A 72 0.86 -0.80 20.16
N VAL A 73 1.24 -0.42 18.95
CA VAL A 73 1.13 0.95 18.45
C VAL A 73 -0.19 1.12 17.70
N PRO A 74 -1.03 2.10 18.04
CA PRO A 74 -2.20 2.45 17.25
C PRO A 74 -1.77 2.83 15.83
N THR A 75 -2.36 2.20 14.83
CA THR A 75 -2.01 2.42 13.43
C THR A 75 -3.18 3.03 12.70
N VAL A 76 -2.93 4.07 11.91
CA VAL A 76 -3.91 4.71 11.04
C VAL A 76 -3.43 4.63 9.61
N PHE A 77 -4.20 3.99 8.76
CA PHE A 77 -3.98 3.99 7.32
C PHE A 77 -4.94 4.98 6.66
N ALA A 78 -4.40 5.83 5.80
CA ALA A 78 -5.19 6.79 5.04
C ALA A 78 -4.85 6.72 3.56
N SER A 79 -5.85 6.83 2.72
CA SER A 79 -5.69 6.87 1.27
C SER A 79 -6.71 7.84 0.67
N ARG A 80 -6.29 8.57 -0.35
CA ARG A 80 -7.19 9.50 -1.06
C ARG A 80 -8.27 8.78 -1.86
N HIS A 81 -7.94 7.65 -2.44
CA HIS A 81 -8.82 6.94 -3.40
C HIS A 81 -9.05 5.46 -3.04
N GLY A 82 -8.46 4.96 -1.96
CA GLY A 82 -8.51 3.53 -1.64
C GLY A 82 -7.86 2.69 -2.74
N SER A 83 -8.31 1.45 -2.89
CA SER A 83 -7.89 0.56 -3.97
C SER A 83 -8.51 0.98 -5.31
N PHE A 84 -7.82 1.85 -6.02
CA PHE A 84 -8.29 2.41 -7.30
C PHE A 84 -8.54 1.32 -8.35
N GLU A 85 -7.61 0.38 -8.49
CA GLU A 85 -7.74 -0.73 -9.47
C GLU A 85 -8.98 -1.59 -9.20
N SER A 86 -9.22 -1.93 -7.94
CA SER A 86 -10.41 -2.71 -7.54
C SER A 86 -11.70 -1.95 -7.83
N ARG A 87 -11.71 -0.63 -7.58
CA ARG A 87 -12.89 0.21 -7.88
C ARG A 87 -13.16 0.31 -9.37
N VAL A 88 -12.14 0.59 -10.17
CA VAL A 88 -12.28 0.67 -11.63
C VAL A 88 -12.77 -0.67 -12.18
N SER A 89 -12.19 -1.78 -11.75
CA SER A 89 -12.64 -3.13 -12.16
C SER A 89 -14.11 -3.37 -11.83
N MET A 90 -14.56 -2.98 -10.64
CA MET A 90 -15.98 -3.14 -10.25
C MET A 90 -16.91 -2.26 -11.09
N LEU A 91 -16.52 -1.01 -11.34
CA LEU A 91 -17.32 -0.10 -12.17
C LEU A 91 -17.44 -0.59 -13.60
N VAL A 92 -16.37 -1.13 -14.17
CA VAL A 92 -16.37 -1.74 -15.51
C VAL A 92 -17.31 -2.95 -15.55
N ASN A 93 -17.26 -3.83 -14.54
CA ASN A 93 -18.16 -4.98 -14.46
C ASN A 93 -19.63 -4.54 -14.36
N LEU A 94 -19.93 -3.54 -13.52
CA LEU A 94 -21.28 -2.98 -13.41
C LEU A 94 -21.75 -2.38 -14.74
N ALA A 95 -20.90 -1.63 -15.43
CA ALA A 95 -21.22 -1.05 -16.73
C ALA A 95 -21.52 -2.11 -17.80
N ARG A 96 -20.95 -3.31 -17.65
CA ARG A 96 -21.19 -4.47 -18.52
C ARG A 96 -22.40 -5.32 -18.09
N GLY A 97 -23.05 -4.97 -16.97
CA GLY A 97 -24.13 -5.77 -16.40
C GLY A 97 -23.65 -7.07 -15.74
N GLU A 98 -22.37 -7.17 -15.43
CA GLU A 98 -21.76 -8.32 -14.77
C GLU A 98 -21.95 -8.25 -13.25
N ALA A 99 -22.10 -9.42 -12.62
CA ALA A 99 -22.23 -9.49 -11.16
C ALA A 99 -20.92 -9.06 -10.46
N VAL A 100 -21.03 -8.17 -9.48
CA VAL A 100 -19.92 -7.78 -8.63
C VAL A 100 -19.84 -8.72 -7.44
N SER A 101 -18.66 -9.31 -7.22
CA SER A 101 -18.42 -10.18 -6.08
C SER A 101 -18.48 -9.38 -4.76
N PRO A 102 -19.32 -9.80 -3.77
CA PRO A 102 -19.36 -9.16 -2.45
C PRO A 102 -18.00 -9.14 -1.75
N ALA A 103 -17.19 -10.17 -1.93
CA ALA A 103 -15.84 -10.24 -1.37
C ALA A 103 -14.91 -9.17 -1.96
N ARG A 104 -15.00 -8.90 -3.26
CA ARG A 104 -14.25 -7.81 -3.89
C ARG A 104 -14.68 -6.45 -3.38
N PHE A 105 -15.97 -6.25 -3.18
CA PHE A 105 -16.48 -5.00 -2.62
C PHE A 105 -15.94 -4.76 -1.21
N SER A 106 -15.97 -5.75 -0.32
CA SER A 106 -15.48 -5.62 1.05
C SER A 106 -13.96 -5.38 1.16
N HIS A 107 -13.20 -5.71 0.12
CA HIS A 107 -11.75 -5.45 0.07
C HIS A 107 -11.40 -4.11 -0.56
N SER A 108 -12.34 -3.38 -1.12
CA SER A 108 -12.12 -2.09 -1.81
C SER A 108 -12.49 -0.87 -0.98
N VAL A 109 -13.05 -1.09 0.20
CA VAL A 109 -13.49 -0.03 1.13
C VAL A 109 -12.56 0.07 2.32
#